data_0ddc2e2e709f7c6f85b1a364f28e38b6
#
_entry.id   0ddc2e2e709f7c6f85b1a364f28e38b6
#
_cell.length_a   1.000
_cell.length_b   1.000
_cell.length_c   1.000
_cell.angle_alpha   90.00
_cell.angle_beta   90.00
_cell.angle_gamma   90.00
#
_symmetry.space_group_name_H-M   'P 1'
#
loop_
_entity.id
_entity.type
_entity.pdbx_description
1 polymer ?
#
loop_
_entity_poly.entity_id
_entity_poly.type
_entity_poly.pdbx_seq_one_letter_code
_entity_poly.pdbx_strand_id
1 'polypeptide(L)'
;MIAKIMKRSSFGNVVNYVFKDGKDAKLLASEGVRTNTLPNIVACFTDQASQNNKVKNMVGHTALSFSEKDKHKLNDKQMVQIAHEYMEKMGIKNTQYIIVRHFDRDHPHIHIVYNRVDNDGHTISDSNDQIRSAAICKQITLQYGLYMPKGKEKVKVHRLRGVNKEKFHLYATILDVLHNCNNWDSFQRKLERRGINISFRRNRSEERRVGKECRSR
;
A
#
# COMPACT_ATOMS: atom_id res chain seq x y z
N MET A 1 -8.58 -5.48 -6.27
CA MET A 1 -7.38 -5.78 -5.46
C MET A 1 -7.14 -4.67 -4.44
N ILE A 2 -6.66 -4.98 -3.25
CA ILE A 2 -6.21 -4.03 -2.23
C ILE A 2 -4.86 -4.48 -1.67
N ALA A 3 -4.04 -3.53 -1.25
CA ALA A 3 -2.75 -3.80 -0.62
C ALA A 3 -2.75 -3.31 0.83
N LYS A 4 -2.12 -4.08 1.72
CA LYS A 4 -1.81 -3.68 3.09
C LYS A 4 -0.31 -3.65 3.26
N ILE A 5 0.25 -2.46 3.43
CA ILE A 5 1.68 -2.24 3.63
C ILE A 5 2.02 -2.25 5.11
N MET A 6 3.04 -3.00 5.47
CA MET A 6 3.59 -3.11 6.81
C MET A 6 5.10 -2.97 6.75
N LYS A 7 5.69 -2.33 7.75
CA LYS A 7 7.14 -2.21 7.89
C LYS A 7 7.54 -2.85 9.21
N ARG A 8 8.60 -3.62 9.19
CA ARG A 8 9.08 -4.38 10.37
C ARG A 8 10.59 -4.28 10.48
N SER A 9 11.10 -4.53 11.67
CA SER A 9 12.53 -4.52 11.98
C SER A 9 13.17 -5.91 11.98
N SER A 10 12.38 -6.99 11.93
CA SER A 10 12.88 -8.37 12.03
C SER A 10 12.39 -9.23 10.87
N PHE A 11 13.32 -9.73 10.06
CA PHE A 11 13.04 -10.71 9.01
C PHE A 11 12.56 -12.03 9.60
N GLY A 12 13.18 -12.50 10.71
CA GLY A 12 12.77 -13.75 11.36
C GLY A 12 11.29 -13.77 11.71
N ASN A 13 10.78 -12.68 12.30
CA ASN A 13 9.37 -12.59 12.68
C ASN A 13 8.45 -12.60 11.45
N VAL A 14 8.84 -11.94 10.36
CA VAL A 14 8.01 -11.85 9.14
C VAL A 14 8.06 -13.15 8.36
N VAL A 15 9.24 -13.74 8.17
CA VAL A 15 9.41 -15.03 7.49
C VAL A 15 8.65 -16.13 8.23
N ASN A 16 8.81 -16.24 9.54
CA ASN A 16 8.04 -17.20 10.34
C ASN A 16 6.53 -16.93 10.26
N TYR A 17 6.10 -15.67 10.20
CA TYR A 17 4.69 -15.34 10.03
C TYR A 17 4.13 -15.81 8.69
N VAL A 18 4.85 -15.61 7.57
CA VAL A 18 4.34 -15.97 6.23
C VAL A 18 4.43 -17.47 5.94
N PHE A 19 5.28 -18.22 6.66
CA PHE A 19 5.40 -19.67 6.53
C PHE A 19 4.85 -20.44 7.73
N LYS A 20 4.12 -19.76 8.63
CA LYS A 20 3.58 -20.41 9.84
C LYS A 20 2.62 -21.56 9.48
N ASP A 21 2.77 -22.68 10.19
CA ASP A 21 1.86 -23.81 10.12
C ASP A 21 0.38 -23.38 10.26
N GLY A 22 -0.50 -24.02 9.50
CA GLY A 22 -1.92 -23.70 9.44
C GLY A 22 -2.30 -22.58 8.46
N LYS A 23 -1.34 -21.99 7.73
CA LYS A 23 -1.63 -21.04 6.64
C LYS A 23 -1.64 -21.66 5.26
N ASP A 24 -1.23 -22.93 5.15
CA ASP A 24 -1.07 -23.62 3.87
C ASP A 24 -0.34 -22.71 2.87
N ALA A 25 0.91 -22.35 3.23
CA ALA A 25 1.70 -21.34 2.54
C ALA A 25 2.50 -21.96 1.38
N LYS A 26 2.44 -21.33 0.21
CA LYS A 26 3.21 -21.73 -0.98
C LYS A 26 4.12 -20.61 -1.42
N LEU A 27 5.44 -20.86 -1.46
CA LEU A 27 6.39 -19.95 -2.09
C LEU A 27 6.15 -19.95 -3.60
N LEU A 28 5.87 -18.77 -4.18
CA LEU A 28 5.61 -18.61 -5.61
C LEU A 28 6.83 -18.11 -6.38
N ALA A 29 7.58 -17.18 -5.81
CA ALA A 29 8.77 -16.60 -6.42
C ALA A 29 9.72 -16.05 -5.35
N SER A 30 10.99 -15.95 -5.69
CA SER A 30 12.05 -15.35 -4.86
C SER A 30 13.16 -14.82 -5.73
N GLU A 31 13.87 -13.82 -5.25
CA GLU A 31 15.08 -13.27 -5.87
C GLU A 31 16.11 -12.91 -4.81
N GLY A 32 17.37 -13.27 -5.08
CA GLY A 32 18.50 -12.98 -4.19
C GLY A 32 18.47 -13.72 -2.84
N VAL A 33 17.62 -14.75 -2.68
CA VAL A 33 17.40 -15.45 -1.40
C VAL A 33 17.51 -16.95 -1.57
N ARG A 34 18.27 -17.62 -0.70
CA ARG A 34 18.29 -19.09 -0.61
C ARG A 34 17.06 -19.59 0.13
N THR A 35 16.21 -20.35 -0.57
CA THR A 35 14.86 -20.72 -0.09
C THR A 35 14.74 -22.16 0.43
N ASN A 36 15.86 -22.87 0.58
CA ASN A 36 15.89 -24.27 1.03
C ASN A 36 15.48 -24.44 2.51
N THR A 37 15.73 -23.47 3.36
CA THR A 37 15.27 -23.45 4.76
C THR A 37 14.88 -22.04 5.20
N LEU A 38 13.97 -21.90 6.19
CA LEU A 38 13.58 -20.58 6.74
C LEU A 38 14.78 -19.82 7.33
N PRO A 39 15.70 -20.44 8.11
CA PRO A 39 16.91 -19.77 8.56
C PRO A 39 17.77 -19.21 7.44
N ASN A 40 17.88 -19.91 6.28
CA ASN A 40 18.65 -19.40 5.15
C ASN A 40 18.01 -18.19 4.51
N ILE A 41 16.66 -18.16 4.39
CA ILE A 41 15.91 -16.98 3.95
C ILE A 41 16.22 -15.79 4.84
N VAL A 42 16.14 -15.98 6.17
CA VAL A 42 16.37 -14.92 7.15
C VAL A 42 17.81 -14.43 7.09
N ALA A 43 18.79 -15.35 6.98
CA ALA A 43 20.21 -15.00 6.87
C ALA A 43 20.47 -14.13 5.64
N CYS A 44 20.04 -14.56 4.44
CA CYS A 44 20.20 -13.79 3.21
C CYS A 44 19.64 -12.36 3.31
N PHE A 45 18.44 -12.20 3.85
CA PHE A 45 17.84 -10.89 4.04
C PHE A 45 18.64 -10.04 5.07
N THR A 46 19.10 -10.66 6.15
CA THR A 46 19.82 -9.96 7.20
C THR A 46 21.21 -9.50 6.72
N ASP A 47 21.90 -10.35 5.98
CA ASP A 47 23.21 -10.03 5.39
C ASP A 47 23.13 -8.80 4.48
N GLN A 48 22.15 -8.74 3.57
CA GLN A 48 21.97 -7.55 2.72
C GLN A 48 21.55 -6.32 3.53
N ALA A 49 20.65 -6.46 4.49
CA ALA A 49 20.20 -5.34 5.33
C ALA A 49 21.34 -4.73 6.14
N SER A 50 22.37 -5.52 6.50
CA SER A 50 23.55 -5.05 7.25
C SER A 50 24.39 -4.02 6.50
N GLN A 51 24.23 -3.91 5.18
CA GLN A 51 24.91 -2.89 4.37
C GLN A 51 24.44 -1.46 4.70
N ASN A 52 23.29 -1.30 5.37
CA ASN A 52 22.79 0.02 5.76
C ASN A 52 22.15 0.00 7.16
N ASN A 53 22.96 0.15 8.18
CA ASN A 53 22.52 0.15 9.58
C ASN A 53 21.64 1.35 9.99
N LYS A 54 21.46 2.34 9.11
CA LYS A 54 20.58 3.49 9.39
C LYS A 54 19.10 3.15 9.22
N VAL A 55 18.77 2.05 8.53
CA VAL A 55 17.41 1.64 8.25
C VAL A 55 16.86 0.80 9.40
N LYS A 56 16.13 1.42 10.33
CA LYS A 56 15.53 0.72 11.49
C LYS A 56 14.46 -0.32 11.10
N ASN A 57 13.61 0.01 10.12
CA ASN A 57 12.57 -0.89 9.61
C ASN A 57 12.98 -1.46 8.25
N MET A 58 13.91 -2.40 8.27
CA MET A 58 14.54 -2.97 7.08
C MET A 58 13.63 -3.90 6.28
N VAL A 59 12.55 -4.41 6.88
CA VAL A 59 11.62 -5.34 6.24
C VAL A 59 10.43 -4.61 5.66
N GLY A 60 10.25 -4.70 4.35
CA GLY A 60 8.99 -4.38 3.69
C GLY A 60 8.12 -5.62 3.62
N HIS A 61 6.87 -5.51 4.06
CA HIS A 61 5.89 -6.59 3.99
C HIS A 61 4.57 -6.05 3.45
N THR A 62 4.19 -6.49 2.28
CA THR A 62 2.94 -6.09 1.64
C THR A 62 2.06 -7.31 1.40
N ALA A 63 0.83 -7.27 1.89
CA ALA A 63 -0.18 -8.27 1.55
C ALA A 63 -1.08 -7.73 0.44
N LEU A 64 -1.14 -8.43 -0.70
CA LEU A 64 -2.06 -8.17 -1.79
C LEU A 64 -3.24 -9.11 -1.67
N SER A 65 -4.44 -8.57 -1.46
CA SER A 65 -5.68 -9.33 -1.34
C SER A 65 -6.59 -9.05 -2.53
N PHE A 66 -7.16 -10.11 -3.07
CA PHE A 66 -8.06 -10.10 -4.21
C PHE A 66 -9.50 -10.38 -3.76
N SER A 67 -10.46 -10.16 -4.62
CA SER A 67 -11.84 -10.54 -4.33
C SER A 67 -12.01 -12.05 -4.48
N GLU A 68 -12.86 -12.66 -3.67
CA GLU A 68 -13.29 -14.05 -3.88
C GLU A 68 -13.86 -14.28 -5.29
N LYS A 69 -14.52 -13.26 -5.87
CA LYS A 69 -15.05 -13.30 -7.24
C LYS A 69 -13.98 -13.48 -8.31
N ASP A 70 -12.74 -13.14 -8.00
CA ASP A 70 -11.60 -13.26 -8.91
C ASP A 70 -10.86 -14.61 -8.76
N LYS A 71 -11.28 -15.48 -7.84
CA LYS A 71 -10.59 -16.74 -7.52
C LYS A 71 -10.35 -17.62 -8.75
N HIS A 72 -11.33 -17.67 -9.66
CA HIS A 72 -11.25 -18.47 -10.90
C HIS A 72 -10.32 -17.85 -11.97
N LYS A 73 -10.02 -16.54 -11.86
CA LYS A 73 -9.13 -15.81 -12.79
C LYS A 73 -7.67 -15.81 -12.35
N LEU A 74 -7.39 -16.13 -11.09
CA LEU A 74 -6.09 -15.93 -10.47
C LEU A 74 -5.38 -17.26 -10.23
N ASN A 75 -4.49 -17.61 -11.15
CA ASN A 75 -3.52 -18.69 -10.95
C ASN A 75 -2.20 -18.15 -10.37
N ASP A 76 -1.29 -19.04 -9.97
CA ASP A 76 -0.01 -18.67 -9.36
C ASP A 76 0.84 -17.77 -10.27
N LYS A 77 0.89 -18.05 -11.58
CA LYS A 77 1.65 -17.26 -12.56
C LYS A 77 1.13 -15.84 -12.65
N GLN A 78 -0.20 -15.66 -12.72
CA GLN A 78 -0.84 -14.33 -12.75
C GLN A 78 -0.61 -13.58 -11.45
N MET A 79 -0.66 -14.25 -10.29
CA MET A 79 -0.38 -13.61 -9.00
C MET A 79 1.07 -13.12 -8.90
N VAL A 80 2.03 -13.89 -9.39
CA VAL A 80 3.44 -13.48 -9.47
C VAL A 80 3.60 -12.28 -10.41
N GLN A 81 2.97 -12.32 -11.59
CA GLN A 81 3.02 -11.21 -12.54
C GLN A 81 2.45 -9.91 -11.93
N ILE A 82 1.30 -9.99 -11.27
CA ILE A 82 0.67 -8.86 -10.57
C ILE A 82 1.58 -8.35 -9.45
N ALA A 83 2.23 -9.25 -8.70
CA ALA A 83 3.14 -8.87 -7.63
C ALA A 83 4.35 -8.11 -8.17
N HIS A 84 4.97 -8.59 -9.26
CA HIS A 84 6.10 -7.91 -9.90
C HIS A 84 5.71 -6.54 -10.44
N GLU A 85 4.58 -6.44 -11.13
CA GLU A 85 4.08 -5.14 -11.63
C GLU A 85 3.78 -4.17 -10.47
N TYR A 86 3.19 -4.67 -9.38
CA TYR A 86 2.98 -3.86 -8.18
C TYR A 86 4.31 -3.37 -7.58
N MET A 87 5.30 -4.26 -7.43
CA MET A 87 6.61 -3.92 -6.92
C MET A 87 7.28 -2.87 -7.79
N GLU A 88 7.27 -3.06 -9.11
CA GLU A 88 7.86 -2.12 -10.07
C GLU A 88 7.26 -0.72 -9.97
N LYS A 89 5.92 -0.62 -9.99
CA LYS A 89 5.19 0.65 -9.87
C LYS A 89 5.38 1.31 -8.50
N MET A 90 5.58 0.54 -7.43
CA MET A 90 5.93 1.03 -6.09
C MET A 90 7.39 1.46 -5.97
N GLY A 91 8.23 1.18 -6.98
CA GLY A 91 9.67 1.45 -6.93
C GLY A 91 10.45 0.47 -6.04
N ILE A 92 9.90 -0.73 -5.80
CA ILE A 92 10.57 -1.83 -5.13
C ILE A 92 11.37 -2.58 -6.18
N LYS A 93 12.61 -2.16 -6.39
CA LYS A 93 13.51 -2.65 -7.44
C LYS A 93 14.89 -2.93 -6.87
N ASN A 94 15.69 -3.72 -7.60
CA ASN A 94 17.06 -4.04 -7.27
C ASN A 94 17.23 -4.53 -5.82
N THR A 95 16.34 -5.42 -5.35
CA THR A 95 16.37 -5.90 -3.97
C THR A 95 15.92 -7.34 -3.86
N GLN A 96 16.32 -7.97 -2.76
CA GLN A 96 15.86 -9.31 -2.42
C GLN A 96 14.37 -9.32 -2.08
N TYR A 97 13.65 -10.35 -2.52
CA TYR A 97 12.25 -10.57 -2.14
C TYR A 97 11.85 -12.05 -2.15
N ILE A 98 10.75 -12.33 -1.48
CA ILE A 98 9.97 -13.57 -1.61
C ILE A 98 8.49 -13.21 -1.80
N ILE A 99 7.79 -14.02 -2.62
CA ILE A 99 6.34 -13.93 -2.83
C ILE A 99 5.73 -15.23 -2.36
N VAL A 100 4.86 -15.17 -1.36
CA VAL A 100 4.23 -16.33 -0.72
C VAL A 100 2.71 -16.24 -0.87
N ARG A 101 2.07 -17.28 -1.35
CA ARG A 101 0.62 -17.42 -1.42
C ARG A 101 0.12 -18.14 -0.18
N HIS A 102 -0.98 -17.65 0.40
CA HIS A 102 -1.70 -18.31 1.49
C HIS A 102 -3.05 -18.83 1.01
N PHE A 103 -3.50 -19.93 1.62
CA PHE A 103 -4.78 -20.57 1.35
C PHE A 103 -5.70 -20.62 2.58
N ASP A 104 -5.33 -19.91 3.66
CA ASP A 104 -6.05 -19.85 4.95
C ASP A 104 -7.33 -19.01 4.91
N ARG A 105 -7.72 -18.47 3.74
CA ARG A 105 -8.91 -17.63 3.57
C ARG A 105 -9.63 -17.92 2.26
N ASP A 106 -10.92 -17.60 2.22
CA ASP A 106 -11.75 -17.77 1.01
C ASP A 106 -11.28 -16.89 -0.15
N HIS A 107 -10.83 -15.67 0.16
CA HIS A 107 -10.33 -14.74 -0.84
C HIS A 107 -8.82 -14.98 -1.12
N PRO A 108 -8.42 -15.02 -2.40
CA PRO A 108 -7.03 -15.19 -2.76
C PRO A 108 -6.18 -14.04 -2.22
N HIS A 109 -5.00 -14.36 -1.67
CA HIS A 109 -4.05 -13.35 -1.25
C HIS A 109 -2.61 -13.86 -1.29
N ILE A 110 -1.69 -12.92 -1.47
CA ILE A 110 -0.26 -13.18 -1.48
C ILE A 110 0.45 -12.18 -0.56
N HIS A 111 1.59 -12.60 -0.04
CA HIS A 111 2.48 -11.77 0.74
C HIS A 111 3.76 -11.54 -0.03
N ILE A 112 4.16 -10.29 -0.17
CA ILE A 112 5.45 -9.86 -0.70
C ILE A 112 6.29 -9.42 0.49
N VAL A 113 7.38 -10.12 0.77
CA VAL A 113 8.38 -9.72 1.76
C VAL A 113 9.64 -9.32 1.00
N TYR A 114 10.14 -8.12 1.24
CA TYR A 114 11.31 -7.60 0.54
C TYR A 114 12.25 -6.85 1.46
N ASN A 115 13.51 -6.77 1.09
CA ASN A 115 14.48 -5.97 1.79
C ASN A 115 14.32 -4.49 1.39
N ARG A 116 14.23 -3.59 2.37
CA ARG A 116 14.19 -2.15 2.13
C ARG A 116 15.58 -1.53 1.94
N VAL A 117 16.62 -2.30 2.16
CA VAL A 117 17.97 -2.00 1.71
C VAL A 117 18.17 -2.72 0.38
N ASP A 118 18.42 -2.00 -0.69
CA ASP A 118 18.65 -2.57 -2.01
C ASP A 118 20.06 -3.18 -2.14
N ASN A 119 20.38 -3.77 -3.31
CA ASN A 119 21.66 -4.42 -3.55
C ASN A 119 22.86 -3.43 -3.55
N ASP A 120 22.59 -2.13 -3.66
CA ASP A 120 23.59 -1.06 -3.63
C ASP A 120 23.68 -0.38 -2.24
N GLY A 121 22.99 -0.93 -1.23
CA GLY A 121 22.96 -0.39 0.13
C GLY A 121 22.05 0.84 0.32
N HIS A 122 21.29 1.25 -0.70
CA HIS A 122 20.36 2.36 -0.60
C HIS A 122 19.03 1.95 0.01
N THR A 123 18.32 2.92 0.58
CA THR A 123 17.00 2.68 1.16
C THR A 123 15.89 2.85 0.13
N ILE A 124 15.06 1.84 -0.08
CA ILE A 124 13.84 1.94 -0.89
C ILE A 124 12.87 2.91 -0.21
N SER A 125 12.49 3.96 -0.95
CA SER A 125 11.64 5.04 -0.44
C SER A 125 10.23 4.55 -0.11
N ASP A 126 9.75 4.94 1.06
CA ASP A 126 8.38 4.71 1.54
C ASP A 126 7.53 5.98 1.57
N SER A 127 8.00 7.03 0.92
CA SER A 127 7.28 8.30 0.84
C SER A 127 5.92 8.12 0.16
N ASN A 128 4.84 8.55 0.84
CA ASN A 128 3.46 8.47 0.37
C ASN A 128 3.03 7.06 -0.08
N ASP A 129 3.65 6.00 0.46
CA ASP A 129 3.44 4.61 0.05
C ASP A 129 1.96 4.19 0.06
N GLN A 130 1.17 4.61 1.05
CA GLN A 130 -0.26 4.34 1.16
C GLN A 130 -1.06 4.93 -0.02
N ILE A 131 -0.77 6.18 -0.39
CA ILE A 131 -1.47 6.89 -1.48
C ILE A 131 -1.08 6.29 -2.83
N ARG A 132 0.23 6.09 -3.04
CA ARG A 132 0.76 5.45 -4.27
C ARG A 132 0.19 4.06 -4.45
N SER A 133 0.22 3.25 -3.40
CA SER A 133 -0.29 1.88 -3.40
C SER A 133 -1.79 1.82 -3.75
N ALA A 134 -2.61 2.71 -3.20
CA ALA A 134 -4.04 2.75 -3.50
C ALA A 134 -4.30 3.04 -5.00
N ALA A 135 -3.56 4.00 -5.59
CA ALA A 135 -3.65 4.32 -7.01
C ALA A 135 -3.18 3.15 -7.90
N ILE A 136 -2.05 2.54 -7.56
CA ILE A 136 -1.48 1.37 -8.27
C ILE A 136 -2.42 0.17 -8.20
N CYS A 137 -2.98 -0.14 -7.02
CA CYS A 137 -3.96 -1.20 -6.87
C CYS A 137 -5.19 -0.99 -7.75
N LYS A 138 -5.70 0.24 -7.86
CA LYS A 138 -6.81 0.58 -8.75
C LYS A 138 -6.44 0.35 -10.22
N GLN A 139 -5.27 0.81 -10.63
CA GLN A 139 -4.77 0.64 -12.01
C GLN A 139 -4.64 -0.84 -12.38
N ILE A 140 -3.95 -1.64 -11.55
CA ILE A 140 -3.78 -3.08 -11.78
C ILE A 140 -5.14 -3.80 -11.79
N THR A 141 -6.05 -3.45 -10.87
CA THR A 141 -7.39 -4.04 -10.84
C THR A 141 -8.14 -3.84 -12.16
N LEU A 142 -8.06 -2.65 -12.76
CA LEU A 142 -8.68 -2.34 -14.07
C LEU A 142 -7.97 -3.08 -15.20
N GLN A 143 -6.64 -3.06 -15.22
CA GLN A 143 -5.81 -3.67 -16.26
C GLN A 143 -6.03 -5.18 -16.39
N TYR A 144 -6.15 -5.88 -15.26
CA TYR A 144 -6.39 -7.34 -15.24
C TYR A 144 -7.88 -7.72 -15.23
N GLY A 145 -8.81 -6.78 -15.40
CA GLY A 145 -10.24 -7.04 -15.37
C GLY A 145 -10.72 -7.69 -14.06
N LEU A 146 -10.07 -7.36 -12.94
CA LEU A 146 -10.42 -7.87 -11.63
C LEU A 146 -11.62 -7.11 -11.04
N TYR A 147 -12.29 -7.73 -10.09
CA TYR A 147 -13.43 -7.12 -9.41
C TYR A 147 -13.04 -5.81 -8.73
N MET A 148 -13.68 -4.72 -9.16
CA MET A 148 -13.56 -3.42 -8.52
C MET A 148 -14.61 -3.32 -7.41
N PRO A 149 -14.23 -3.23 -6.13
CA PRO A 149 -15.21 -3.04 -5.07
C PRO A 149 -15.95 -1.73 -5.29
N LYS A 150 -17.29 -1.79 -5.24
CA LYS A 150 -18.12 -0.58 -5.20
C LYS A 150 -17.68 0.24 -3.98
N GLY A 151 -17.41 1.52 -4.18
CA GLY A 151 -16.85 2.40 -3.17
C GLY A 151 -17.65 2.47 -1.85
N LYS A 152 -17.42 3.49 -1.04
CA LYS A 152 -18.00 3.64 0.30
C LYS A 152 -19.54 3.76 0.36
N GLU A 153 -20.21 3.69 -0.77
CA GLU A 153 -21.69 3.80 -0.88
C GLU A 153 -22.46 2.75 -0.06
N LYS A 154 -21.85 1.60 0.25
CA LYS A 154 -22.46 0.51 1.04
C LYS A 154 -21.80 0.28 2.39
N VAL A 155 -21.25 1.33 3.00
CA VAL A 155 -20.69 1.21 4.36
C VAL A 155 -21.81 0.94 5.35
N LYS A 156 -21.69 -0.14 6.12
CA LYS A 156 -22.61 -0.43 7.25
C LYS A 156 -22.29 0.55 8.40
N VAL A 157 -22.83 1.76 8.32
CA VAL A 157 -22.56 2.88 9.24
C VAL A 157 -22.76 2.49 10.71
N HIS A 158 -23.76 1.63 11.01
CA HIS A 158 -24.03 1.14 12.36
C HIS A 158 -22.88 0.29 12.97
N ARG A 159 -21.96 -0.21 12.13
CA ARG A 159 -20.79 -0.99 12.59
C ARG A 159 -19.54 -0.15 12.77
N LEU A 160 -19.56 1.10 12.34
CA LEU A 160 -18.44 2.02 12.51
C LEU A 160 -18.36 2.48 13.98
N ARG A 161 -17.14 2.48 14.54
CA ARG A 161 -16.87 2.92 15.91
C ARG A 161 -15.71 3.92 15.92
N GLY A 162 -15.70 4.80 16.94
CA GLY A 162 -14.63 5.77 17.16
C GLY A 162 -14.29 6.61 15.94
N VAL A 163 -13.02 6.83 15.70
CA VAL A 163 -12.47 7.68 14.63
C VAL A 163 -12.99 7.32 13.21
N ASN A 164 -13.29 6.06 12.95
CA ASN A 164 -13.83 5.65 11.65
C ASN A 164 -15.26 6.12 11.43
N LYS A 165 -16.08 6.18 12.50
CA LYS A 165 -17.44 6.74 12.47
C LYS A 165 -17.39 8.24 12.19
N GLU A 166 -16.53 8.96 12.90
CA GLU A 166 -16.32 10.41 12.70
C GLU A 166 -15.83 10.73 11.28
N LYS A 167 -14.84 10.01 10.78
CA LYS A 167 -14.35 10.16 9.39
C LYS A 167 -15.45 9.91 8.36
N PHE A 168 -16.33 8.92 8.60
CA PHE A 168 -17.43 8.64 7.70
C PHE A 168 -18.48 9.77 7.73
N HIS A 169 -18.84 10.28 8.92
CA HIS A 169 -19.76 11.41 9.04
C HIS A 169 -19.19 12.66 8.38
N LEU A 170 -17.90 12.96 8.59
CA LEU A 170 -17.22 14.08 7.93
C LEU A 170 -17.28 13.92 6.39
N TYR A 171 -16.95 12.76 5.89
CA TYR A 171 -17.02 12.45 4.44
C TYR A 171 -18.45 12.64 3.89
N ALA A 172 -19.46 12.09 4.55
CA ALA A 172 -20.86 12.21 4.14
C ALA A 172 -21.32 13.67 4.14
N THR A 173 -20.93 14.44 5.16
CA THR A 173 -21.25 15.88 5.26
C THR A 173 -20.60 16.68 4.15
N ILE A 174 -19.32 16.40 3.83
CA ILE A 174 -18.60 17.07 2.73
C ILE A 174 -19.26 16.77 1.40
N LEU A 175 -19.63 15.52 1.14
CA LEU A 175 -20.31 15.14 -0.10
C LEU A 175 -21.68 15.82 -0.25
N ASP A 176 -22.49 15.82 0.82
CA ASP A 176 -23.80 16.48 0.81
C ASP A 176 -23.67 17.98 0.51
N VAL A 177 -22.73 18.66 1.15
CA VAL A 177 -22.47 20.07 0.87
C VAL A 177 -21.95 20.28 -0.54
N LEU A 178 -21.07 19.42 -1.04
CA LEU A 178 -20.51 19.52 -2.40
C LEU A 178 -21.58 19.41 -3.49
N HIS A 179 -22.51 18.47 -3.35
CA HIS A 179 -23.64 18.32 -4.31
C HIS A 179 -24.60 19.53 -4.33
N ASN A 180 -24.62 20.31 -3.23
CA ASN A 180 -25.51 21.45 -3.07
C ASN A 180 -24.82 22.80 -3.26
N CYS A 181 -23.60 22.86 -3.82
CA CYS A 181 -22.81 24.06 -4.03
C CYS A 181 -22.39 24.21 -5.49
N ASN A 182 -22.45 25.46 -5.99
CA ASN A 182 -22.06 25.79 -7.36
C ASN A 182 -20.72 26.53 -7.42
N ASN A 183 -20.19 26.98 -6.28
CA ASN A 183 -18.91 27.68 -6.18
C ASN A 183 -18.23 27.40 -4.85
N TRP A 184 -16.93 27.76 -4.78
CA TRP A 184 -16.06 27.50 -3.64
C TRP A 184 -16.48 28.25 -2.37
N ASP A 185 -16.86 29.50 -2.49
CA ASP A 185 -17.26 30.34 -1.34
C ASP A 185 -18.56 29.82 -0.70
N SER A 186 -19.50 29.37 -1.50
CA SER A 186 -20.73 28.72 -1.02
C SER A 186 -20.43 27.41 -0.30
N PHE A 187 -19.49 26.62 -0.83
CA PHE A 187 -19.04 25.36 -0.24
C PHE A 187 -18.40 25.61 1.14
N GLN A 188 -17.45 26.55 1.22
CA GLN A 188 -16.77 26.88 2.46
C GLN A 188 -17.75 27.37 3.53
N ARG A 189 -18.61 28.35 3.21
CA ARG A 189 -19.61 28.87 4.14
C ARG A 189 -20.58 27.80 4.65
N LYS A 190 -21.00 26.87 3.80
CA LYS A 190 -21.91 25.78 4.21
C LYS A 190 -21.21 24.77 5.12
N LEU A 191 -19.92 24.50 4.92
CA LEU A 191 -19.13 23.64 5.82
C LEU A 191 -18.89 24.32 7.17
N GLU A 192 -18.56 25.62 7.19
CA GLU A 192 -18.39 26.41 8.41
C GLU A 192 -19.67 26.41 9.28
N ARG A 193 -20.84 26.57 8.66
CA ARG A 193 -22.14 26.45 9.36
C ARG A 193 -22.37 25.07 9.99
N ARG A 194 -21.69 24.03 9.53
CA ARG A 194 -21.74 22.67 10.08
C ARG A 194 -20.56 22.38 11.02
N GLY A 195 -19.79 23.40 11.41
CA GLY A 195 -18.64 23.28 12.31
C GLY A 195 -17.39 22.71 11.68
N ILE A 196 -17.31 22.67 10.33
CA ILE A 196 -16.16 22.14 9.60
C ILE A 196 -15.38 23.32 9.00
N ASN A 197 -14.18 23.57 9.53
CA ASN A 197 -13.28 24.60 9.02
C ASN A 197 -12.26 24.00 8.07
N ILE A 198 -12.11 24.60 6.87
CA ILE A 198 -11.10 24.22 5.87
C ILE A 198 -9.93 25.18 5.99
N SER A 199 -8.72 24.63 6.18
CA SER A 199 -7.48 25.40 6.12
C SER A 199 -6.60 24.88 4.98
N PHE A 200 -6.11 25.81 4.14
CA PHE A 200 -5.13 25.49 3.10
C PHE A 200 -3.73 25.70 3.63
N ARG A 201 -2.89 24.68 3.54
CA ARG A 201 -1.45 24.83 3.73
C ARG A 201 -0.82 25.03 2.36
N ARG A 202 -0.25 26.20 2.08
CA ARG A 202 0.60 26.40 0.89
C ARG A 202 1.76 25.41 0.96
N ASN A 203 1.90 24.60 -0.07
CA ASN A 203 3.06 23.72 -0.19
C ASN A 203 4.30 24.56 -0.47
N ARG A 204 5.37 24.40 0.32
CA ARG A 204 6.67 25.09 0.13
C ARG A 204 7.25 24.94 -1.30
N SER A 205 6.82 23.96 -2.06
CA SER A 205 7.22 23.76 -3.45
C SER A 205 6.66 24.79 -4.43
N GLU A 206 5.50 25.39 -4.15
CA GLU A 206 4.91 26.44 -5.01
C GLU A 206 5.55 27.79 -4.76
N GLU A 207 5.94 28.12 -3.52
CA GLU A 207 6.65 29.37 -3.22
C GLU A 207 8.02 29.47 -3.95
N ARG A 208 8.69 28.34 -4.23
CA ARG A 208 9.92 28.33 -5.03
C ARG A 208 9.71 28.62 -6.51
N ARG A 209 8.53 28.36 -7.08
CA ARG A 209 8.21 28.66 -8.48
C ARG A 209 7.86 30.13 -8.67
N VAL A 210 7.08 30.69 -7.76
CA VAL A 210 6.68 32.12 -7.82
C VAL A 210 7.89 33.03 -7.61
N GLY A 211 8.86 32.68 -6.77
CA GLY A 211 10.06 33.46 -6.55
C GLY A 211 11.07 33.48 -7.70
N LYS A 212 10.97 32.56 -8.67
CA LYS A 212 11.83 32.54 -9.86
C LYS A 212 11.31 33.40 -11.02
N GLU A 213 10.00 33.62 -11.09
CA GLU A 213 9.40 34.46 -12.14
C GLU A 213 9.53 35.95 -11.85
N CYS A 214 9.75 36.38 -10.61
CA CYS A 214 9.95 37.78 -10.22
C CYS A 214 11.39 38.30 -10.39
N ARG A 215 12.35 37.49 -10.84
CA ARG A 215 13.76 37.91 -11.01
C ARG A 215 14.21 38.11 -12.47
N SER A 216 13.31 38.08 -13.43
CA SER A 216 13.58 38.38 -14.84
C SER A 216 12.83 39.63 -15.27
N ARG A 217 13.20 40.78 -14.68
CA ARG A 217 13.06 42.14 -15.29
C ARG A 217 14.16 43.03 -14.80
#